data_d451cf265bd45beffa802306fa1a37bb
#
_entry.id   d451cf265bd45beffa802306fa1a37bb
#
_cell.length_a   1.000
_cell.length_b   1.000
_cell.length_c   1.000
_cell.angle_alpha   90.00
_cell.angle_beta   90.00
_cell.angle_gamma   90.00
#
_symmetry.space_group_name_H-M   'P 1'
#
loop_
_entity.id
_entity.type
_entity.pdbx_description
1 polymer ?
#
loop_
_entity_poly.entity_id
_entity_poly.type
_entity_poly.pdbx_seq_one_letter_code
_entity_poly.pdbx_strand_id
1 'polypeptide(L)'
;MRVCGKEYVTSYMSVIRMVLVASTEKRQALRAQGALNATPEAVTAALFVDQPGFFDAEDRLQVRYEMLRAPAQGETTVADACRAFGVSRQTFYVLRRAFENRGVAGLAEGKRGRKGPLKASVEVVEFVRQAKADEPAASGAELARRVAERFGIRLHRRTVERLWVPKSGTAEDGSRRL
;
A
#
# COMPACT_ATOMS: atom_id res chain seq x y z
N MET A 1 -47.47 11.86 33.85
CA MET A 1 -47.03 11.89 32.44
C MET A 1 -45.59 12.37 32.37
N ARG A 2 -44.64 11.50 32.57
CA ARG A 2 -43.17 11.79 32.42
C ARG A 2 -42.45 10.48 32.15
N VAL A 3 -42.50 9.97 30.91
CA VAL A 3 -41.57 8.90 30.45
C VAL A 3 -41.44 9.07 28.94
N CYS A 4 -40.54 9.91 28.48
CA CYS A 4 -40.18 9.93 27.05
C CYS A 4 -38.80 10.53 26.76
N GLY A 5 -37.84 10.49 27.72
CA GLY A 5 -36.52 11.07 27.51
C GLY A 5 -35.36 10.07 27.44
N LYS A 6 -35.53 8.88 27.99
CA LYS A 6 -34.38 7.93 28.13
C LYS A 6 -34.21 6.99 26.93
N GLU A 7 -35.28 6.64 26.23
CA GLU A 7 -35.19 5.70 25.12
C GLU A 7 -34.56 6.31 23.86
N TYR A 8 -34.82 7.60 23.59
CA TYR A 8 -34.21 8.30 22.44
C TYR A 8 -32.72 8.51 22.58
N VAL A 9 -32.21 8.80 23.78
CA VAL A 9 -30.79 9.00 24.05
C VAL A 9 -30.03 7.68 23.89
N THR A 10 -30.59 6.56 24.35
CA THR A 10 -29.95 5.23 24.24
C THR A 10 -29.89 4.78 22.77
N SER A 11 -30.94 5.04 21.99
CA SER A 11 -30.97 4.72 20.55
C SER A 11 -29.95 5.55 19.76
N TYR A 12 -29.84 6.86 20.06
CA TYR A 12 -28.89 7.75 19.39
C TYR A 12 -27.43 7.41 19.70
N MET A 13 -27.12 7.07 20.94
CA MET A 13 -25.78 6.62 21.36
C MET A 13 -25.42 5.27 20.74
N SER A 14 -26.38 4.39 20.53
CA SER A 14 -26.18 3.10 19.85
C SER A 14 -25.83 3.29 18.37
N VAL A 15 -26.52 4.19 17.68
CA VAL A 15 -26.25 4.51 16.27
C VAL A 15 -24.88 5.19 16.12
N ILE A 16 -24.56 6.16 16.98
CA ILE A 16 -23.25 6.83 16.97
C ILE A 16 -22.14 5.80 17.20
N ARG A 17 -22.31 4.89 18.15
CA ARG A 17 -21.32 3.83 18.43
C ARG A 17 -21.13 2.89 17.23
N MET A 18 -22.20 2.54 16.54
CA MET A 18 -22.15 1.69 15.35
C MET A 18 -21.44 2.38 14.18
N VAL A 19 -21.71 3.66 13.94
CA VAL A 19 -21.04 4.47 12.91
C VAL A 19 -19.55 4.64 13.22
N LEU A 20 -19.18 4.92 14.48
CA LEU A 20 -17.79 5.04 14.89
C LEU A 20 -17.01 3.72 14.75
N VAL A 21 -17.62 2.58 15.08
CA VAL A 21 -17.00 1.25 14.92
C VAL A 21 -16.79 0.95 13.43
N ALA A 22 -17.81 1.17 12.59
CA ALA A 22 -17.70 0.94 11.15
C ALA A 22 -16.62 1.82 10.49
N SER A 23 -16.49 3.09 10.92
CA SER A 23 -15.44 3.99 10.42
C SER A 23 -14.04 3.54 10.85
N THR A 24 -13.90 3.00 12.06
CA THR A 24 -12.64 2.50 12.57
C THR A 24 -12.19 1.24 11.83
N GLU A 25 -13.10 0.31 11.58
CA GLU A 25 -12.84 -0.92 10.81
C GLU A 25 -12.45 -0.60 9.36
N LYS A 26 -13.18 0.30 8.70
CA LYS A 26 -12.85 0.79 7.36
C LYS A 26 -11.45 1.40 7.31
N ARG A 27 -11.11 2.25 8.26
CA ARG A 27 -9.80 2.89 8.35
C ARG A 27 -8.68 1.88 8.58
N GLN A 28 -8.91 0.85 9.39
CA GLN A 28 -7.96 -0.25 9.59
C GLN A 28 -7.77 -1.06 8.30
N ALA A 29 -8.85 -1.36 7.57
CA ALA A 29 -8.79 -2.05 6.28
C ALA A 29 -8.01 -1.25 5.23
N LEU A 30 -8.28 0.06 5.10
CA LEU A 30 -7.54 0.96 4.20
C LEU A 30 -6.05 1.01 4.56
N ARG A 31 -5.72 1.05 5.87
CA ARG A 31 -4.32 1.01 6.34
C ARG A 31 -3.64 -0.31 5.99
N ALA A 32 -4.30 -1.44 6.20
CA ALA A 32 -3.76 -2.76 5.89
C ALA A 32 -3.48 -2.93 4.39
N GLN A 33 -4.32 -2.34 3.54
CA GLN A 33 -4.18 -2.33 2.08
C GLN A 33 -3.20 -1.26 1.57
N GLY A 34 -2.69 -0.36 2.44
CA GLY A 34 -1.87 0.78 2.03
C GLY A 34 -2.65 1.83 1.22
N ALA A 35 -3.98 1.83 1.34
CA ALA A 35 -4.89 2.73 0.65
C ALA A 35 -5.35 3.92 1.52
N LEU A 36 -4.90 4.00 2.78
CA LEU A 36 -5.25 5.11 3.65
C LEU A 36 -4.59 6.42 3.17
N ASN A 37 -5.40 7.48 3.00
CA ASN A 37 -4.90 8.82 2.73
C ASN A 37 -4.27 9.39 4.02
N ALA A 38 -3.03 9.88 3.91
CA ALA A 38 -2.30 10.44 5.04
C ALA A 38 -2.77 11.86 5.41
N THR A 39 -3.37 12.57 4.46
CA THR A 39 -3.77 13.98 4.57
C THR A 39 -5.19 14.18 4.02
N PRO A 40 -6.23 13.56 4.62
CA PRO A 40 -7.60 13.71 4.14
C PRO A 40 -8.11 15.15 4.23
N GLU A 41 -7.59 15.93 5.16
CA GLU A 41 -7.89 17.36 5.36
C GLU A 41 -7.44 18.25 4.20
N ALA A 42 -6.49 17.79 3.38
CA ALA A 42 -6.07 18.50 2.18
C ALA A 42 -7.05 18.37 1.00
N VAL A 43 -8.03 17.47 1.11
CA VAL A 43 -9.06 17.25 0.09
C VAL A 43 -10.22 18.20 0.34
N THR A 44 -10.28 19.27 -0.45
CA THR A 44 -11.32 20.31 -0.34
C THR A 44 -12.31 20.29 -1.52
N ALA A 45 -12.23 19.28 -2.38
CA ALA A 45 -13.15 19.13 -3.50
C ALA A 45 -14.60 18.98 -3.01
N ALA A 46 -15.51 19.78 -3.58
CA ALA A 46 -16.92 19.85 -3.17
C ALA A 46 -17.58 18.46 -3.10
N LEU A 47 -17.24 17.58 -4.03
CA LEU A 47 -17.69 16.20 -4.08
C LEU A 47 -17.49 15.45 -2.75
N PHE A 48 -16.35 15.64 -2.09
CA PHE A 48 -16.00 14.98 -0.81
C PHE A 48 -16.58 15.73 0.40
N VAL A 49 -16.82 17.03 0.27
CA VAL A 49 -17.41 17.87 1.33
C VAL A 49 -18.93 17.70 1.37
N ASP A 50 -19.57 17.71 0.21
CA ASP A 50 -21.04 17.72 0.10
C ASP A 50 -21.66 16.32 0.23
N GLN A 51 -20.90 15.26 -0.08
CA GLN A 51 -21.36 13.88 -0.09
C GLN A 51 -20.43 12.91 0.69
N PRO A 52 -20.18 13.17 1.98
CA PRO A 52 -19.22 12.39 2.78
C PRO A 52 -19.67 10.93 3.03
N GLY A 53 -20.93 10.61 2.76
CA GLY A 53 -21.45 9.24 2.87
C GLY A 53 -21.01 8.32 1.73
N PHE A 54 -20.71 8.90 0.57
CA PHE A 54 -20.28 8.16 -0.61
C PHE A 54 -18.80 8.40 -0.94
N PHE A 55 -18.35 9.65 -0.84
CA PHE A 55 -16.97 10.04 -1.11
C PHE A 55 -16.18 10.15 0.20
N ASP A 56 -15.17 9.32 0.33
CA ASP A 56 -14.35 9.25 1.54
C ASP A 56 -12.95 9.81 1.28
N ALA A 57 -12.64 10.95 1.86
CA ALA A 57 -11.33 11.58 1.75
C ALA A 57 -10.20 10.73 2.40
N GLU A 58 -10.54 9.77 3.27
CA GLU A 58 -9.58 8.81 3.82
C GLU A 58 -9.21 7.71 2.82
N ASP A 59 -10.07 7.43 1.81
CA ASP A 59 -9.75 6.48 0.75
C ASP A 59 -8.89 7.12 -0.34
N ARG A 60 -7.59 6.87 -0.29
CA ARG A 60 -6.62 7.39 -1.25
C ARG A 60 -6.92 6.99 -2.69
N LEU A 61 -7.47 5.79 -2.89
CA LEU A 61 -7.76 5.30 -4.23
C LEU A 61 -8.91 6.09 -4.85
N GLN A 62 -9.96 6.33 -4.08
CA GLN A 62 -11.09 7.14 -4.50
C GLN A 62 -10.67 8.59 -4.76
N VAL A 63 -9.91 9.19 -3.84
CA VAL A 63 -9.36 10.54 -4.00
C VAL A 63 -8.56 10.68 -5.29
N ARG A 64 -7.66 9.75 -5.59
CA ARG A 64 -6.83 9.75 -6.80
C ARG A 64 -7.66 9.57 -8.07
N TYR A 65 -8.65 8.70 -8.03
CA TYR A 65 -9.53 8.45 -9.17
C TYR A 65 -10.34 9.71 -9.52
N GLU A 66 -11.03 10.30 -8.55
CA GLU A 66 -11.84 11.50 -8.75
C GLU A 66 -11.00 12.71 -9.17
N MET A 67 -9.80 12.85 -8.63
CA MET A 67 -8.86 13.88 -9.04
C MET A 67 -8.50 13.80 -10.53
N LEU A 68 -8.37 12.58 -11.09
CA LEU A 68 -8.08 12.41 -12.51
C LEU A 68 -9.33 12.54 -13.37
N ARG A 69 -10.48 12.09 -12.86
CA ARG A 69 -11.76 12.10 -13.56
C ARG A 69 -12.24 13.52 -13.88
N ALA A 70 -12.22 14.41 -12.89
CA ALA A 70 -12.80 15.74 -13.02
C ALA A 70 -12.20 16.56 -14.18
N PRO A 71 -10.88 16.67 -14.37
CA PRO A 71 -10.31 17.32 -15.56
C PRO A 71 -10.54 16.56 -16.85
N ALA A 72 -10.62 15.23 -16.81
CA ALA A 72 -10.86 14.41 -18.00
C ALA A 72 -12.27 14.61 -18.56
N GLN A 73 -13.23 14.91 -17.70
CA GLN A 73 -14.61 15.23 -18.08
C GLN A 73 -14.84 16.72 -18.36
N GLY A 74 -13.80 17.55 -18.25
CA GLY A 74 -13.91 18.99 -18.48
C GLY A 74 -14.58 19.77 -17.36
N GLU A 75 -14.81 19.14 -16.18
CA GLU A 75 -15.45 19.76 -15.02
C GLU A 75 -14.55 20.82 -14.38
N THR A 76 -13.22 20.67 -14.48
CA THR A 76 -12.27 21.58 -13.88
C THR A 76 -10.93 21.56 -14.63
N THR A 77 -10.06 22.53 -14.34
CA THR A 77 -8.69 22.50 -14.87
C THR A 77 -7.79 21.58 -14.03
N VAL A 78 -6.70 21.05 -14.63
CA VAL A 78 -5.69 20.27 -13.90
C VAL A 78 -5.14 21.05 -12.71
N ALA A 79 -4.98 22.38 -12.85
CA ALA A 79 -4.45 23.22 -11.77
C ALA A 79 -5.41 23.31 -10.59
N ASP A 80 -6.70 23.45 -10.88
CA ASP A 80 -7.75 23.54 -9.86
C ASP A 80 -7.97 22.19 -9.20
N ALA A 81 -8.00 21.10 -9.98
CA ALA A 81 -8.02 19.76 -9.44
C ALA A 81 -6.86 19.50 -8.48
N CYS A 82 -5.62 19.81 -8.88
CA CYS A 82 -4.46 19.66 -8.00
C CYS A 82 -4.62 20.43 -6.68
N ARG A 83 -5.17 21.65 -6.72
CA ARG A 83 -5.45 22.45 -5.52
C ARG A 83 -6.53 21.80 -4.65
N ALA A 84 -7.65 21.42 -5.24
CA ALA A 84 -8.78 20.86 -4.53
C ALA A 84 -8.47 19.51 -3.87
N PHE A 85 -7.55 18.75 -4.42
CA PHE A 85 -7.14 17.43 -3.90
C PHE A 85 -5.80 17.45 -3.15
N GLY A 86 -5.20 18.62 -2.93
CA GLY A 86 -3.97 18.78 -2.13
C GLY A 86 -2.74 18.07 -2.73
N VAL A 87 -2.64 17.99 -4.07
CA VAL A 87 -1.51 17.31 -4.74
C VAL A 87 -0.76 18.24 -5.67
N SER A 88 0.52 17.92 -5.93
CA SER A 88 1.30 18.63 -6.92
C SER A 88 0.92 18.25 -8.36
N ARG A 89 1.13 19.17 -9.33
CA ARG A 89 0.94 18.85 -10.76
C ARG A 89 1.81 17.67 -11.20
N GLN A 90 3.02 17.55 -10.67
CA GLN A 90 3.90 16.42 -10.98
C GLN A 90 3.27 15.10 -10.54
N THR A 91 2.72 15.05 -9.32
CA THR A 91 2.00 13.88 -8.81
C THR A 91 0.79 13.53 -9.68
N PHE A 92 0.03 14.54 -10.12
CA PHE A 92 -1.09 14.35 -11.04
C PHE A 92 -0.66 13.61 -12.32
N TYR A 93 0.38 14.08 -13.01
CA TYR A 93 0.83 13.47 -14.25
C TYR A 93 1.44 12.07 -14.05
N VAL A 94 2.11 11.84 -12.93
CA VAL A 94 2.60 10.49 -12.58
C VAL A 94 1.44 9.52 -12.39
N LEU A 95 0.40 9.94 -11.65
CA LEU A 95 -0.79 9.13 -11.41
C LEU A 95 -1.60 8.91 -12.69
N ARG A 96 -1.74 9.95 -13.52
CA ARG A 96 -2.41 9.85 -14.83
C ARG A 96 -1.72 8.79 -15.71
N ARG A 97 -0.41 8.84 -15.87
CA ARG A 97 0.35 7.83 -16.62
C ARG A 97 0.21 6.42 -16.02
N ALA A 98 0.22 6.32 -14.69
CA ALA A 98 0.02 5.04 -14.02
C ALA A 98 -1.39 4.47 -14.27
N PHE A 99 -2.41 5.35 -14.31
CA PHE A 99 -3.79 4.98 -14.64
C PHE A 99 -3.92 4.57 -16.12
N GLU A 100 -3.34 5.32 -17.06
CA GLU A 100 -3.33 4.99 -18.48
C GLU A 100 -2.70 3.61 -18.74
N ASN A 101 -1.64 3.25 -18.02
CA ASN A 101 -0.94 1.97 -18.20
C ASN A 101 -1.59 0.77 -17.49
N ARG A 102 -2.24 0.96 -16.34
CA ARG A 102 -2.71 -0.13 -15.48
C ARG A 102 -4.12 0.05 -14.95
N GLY A 103 -4.86 1.06 -15.44
CA GLY A 103 -6.19 1.38 -14.94
C GLY A 103 -6.17 1.76 -13.45
N VAL A 104 -7.25 1.47 -12.75
CA VAL A 104 -7.42 1.77 -11.31
C VAL A 104 -6.31 1.12 -10.46
N ALA A 105 -5.83 -0.07 -10.84
CA ALA A 105 -4.72 -0.72 -10.15
C ALA A 105 -3.42 0.10 -10.17
N GLY A 106 -3.25 1.00 -11.15
CA GLY A 106 -2.13 1.93 -11.21
C GLY A 106 -2.19 3.04 -10.17
N LEU A 107 -3.37 3.31 -9.62
CA LEU A 107 -3.57 4.32 -8.57
C LEU A 107 -3.30 3.76 -7.16
N ALA A 108 -3.33 2.44 -7.01
CA ALA A 108 -2.93 1.81 -5.76
C ALA A 108 -1.44 2.03 -5.49
N GLU A 109 -1.09 2.31 -4.24
CA GLU A 109 0.32 2.45 -3.88
C GLU A 109 1.01 1.09 -3.93
N GLY A 110 2.00 0.95 -4.81
CA GLY A 110 2.93 -0.17 -4.74
C GLY A 110 3.72 -0.12 -3.42
N LYS A 111 4.10 -1.27 -2.88
CA LYS A 111 4.96 -1.33 -1.69
C LYS A 111 6.19 -0.42 -1.91
N ARG A 112 6.31 0.61 -1.06
CA ARG A 112 7.49 1.48 -1.08
C ARG A 112 8.70 0.67 -0.65
N GLY A 113 9.79 0.89 -1.31
CA GLY A 113 11.05 0.26 -0.98
C GLY A 113 11.65 -0.56 -2.11
N ARG A 114 12.82 -1.06 -1.84
CA ARG A 114 13.62 -1.80 -2.80
C ARG A 114 12.98 -3.17 -3.07
N LYS A 115 12.73 -3.50 -4.30
CA LYS A 115 12.10 -4.76 -4.74
C LYS A 115 12.99 -6.01 -4.56
N GLY A 116 14.22 -5.85 -4.05
CA GLY A 116 15.14 -6.96 -3.84
C GLY A 116 16.56 -6.50 -3.49
N PRO A 117 17.43 -7.41 -3.12
CA PRO A 117 18.83 -7.10 -2.87
C PRO A 117 19.54 -6.79 -4.21
N LEU A 118 20.25 -5.64 -4.28
CA LEU A 118 20.89 -5.14 -5.50
C LEU A 118 22.00 -6.08 -6.00
N LYS A 119 22.62 -6.82 -5.10
CA LYS A 119 23.81 -7.65 -5.37
C LYS A 119 23.52 -9.15 -5.35
N ALA A 120 22.31 -9.58 -5.00
CA ALA A 120 21.94 -10.98 -5.02
C ALA A 120 20.94 -11.21 -6.16
N SER A 121 21.45 -11.50 -7.35
CA SER A 121 20.64 -12.00 -8.47
C SER A 121 19.97 -13.34 -8.09
N VAL A 122 18.98 -13.76 -8.86
CA VAL A 122 18.31 -15.05 -8.67
C VAL A 122 19.33 -16.19 -8.65
N GLU A 123 20.31 -16.17 -9.54
CA GLU A 123 21.37 -17.15 -9.65
C GLU A 123 22.25 -17.22 -8.39
N VAL A 124 22.58 -16.07 -7.78
CA VAL A 124 23.33 -16.02 -6.52
C VAL A 124 22.50 -16.59 -5.37
N VAL A 125 21.20 -16.32 -5.34
CA VAL A 125 20.30 -16.86 -4.31
C VAL A 125 20.20 -18.37 -4.42
N GLU A 126 20.01 -18.89 -5.63
CA GLU A 126 19.94 -20.33 -5.90
C GLU A 126 21.25 -21.03 -5.55
N PHE A 127 22.38 -20.47 -5.96
CA PHE A 127 23.70 -20.98 -5.61
C PHE A 127 23.90 -21.08 -4.10
N VAL A 128 23.57 -20.02 -3.35
CA VAL A 128 23.71 -20.01 -1.89
C VAL A 128 22.80 -21.06 -1.23
N ARG A 129 21.58 -21.23 -1.72
CA ARG A 129 20.66 -22.24 -1.21
C ARG A 129 21.13 -23.65 -1.48
N GLN A 130 21.60 -23.91 -2.71
CA GLN A 130 22.14 -25.21 -3.09
C GLN A 130 23.39 -25.54 -2.27
N ALA A 131 24.36 -24.62 -2.21
CA ALA A 131 25.59 -24.82 -1.46
C ALA A 131 25.34 -25.05 0.04
N LYS A 132 24.28 -24.43 0.61
CA LYS A 132 23.89 -24.66 2.00
C LYS A 132 23.13 -25.98 2.20
N ALA A 133 22.43 -26.47 1.19
CA ALA A 133 21.79 -27.79 1.20
C ALA A 133 22.84 -28.91 1.10
N ASP A 134 23.86 -28.73 0.25
CA ASP A 134 24.97 -29.69 0.06
C ASP A 134 25.89 -29.75 1.27
N GLU A 135 26.15 -28.60 1.89
CA GLU A 135 26.97 -28.47 3.09
C GLU A 135 26.25 -27.71 4.22
N PRO A 136 25.44 -28.37 5.03
CA PRO A 136 24.71 -27.72 6.13
C PRO A 136 25.62 -27.05 7.16
N ALA A 137 26.86 -27.50 7.31
CA ALA A 137 27.86 -26.94 8.23
C ALA A 137 28.54 -25.67 7.70
N ALA A 138 28.44 -25.36 6.38
CA ALA A 138 29.12 -24.21 5.79
C ALA A 138 28.63 -22.90 6.44
N SER A 139 29.59 -22.05 6.86
CA SER A 139 29.29 -20.76 7.50
C SER A 139 28.89 -19.72 6.47
N GLY A 140 28.18 -18.64 6.94
CA GLY A 140 27.84 -17.51 6.08
C GLY A 140 29.04 -16.77 5.51
N ALA A 141 30.19 -16.79 6.20
CA ALA A 141 31.43 -16.21 5.72
C ALA A 141 32.02 -17.05 4.58
N GLU A 142 32.01 -18.35 4.72
CA GLU A 142 32.49 -19.29 3.69
C GLU A 142 31.67 -19.20 2.40
N LEU A 143 30.36 -19.20 2.52
CA LEU A 143 29.45 -19.02 1.38
C LEU A 143 29.59 -17.64 0.72
N ALA A 144 29.87 -16.60 1.50
CA ALA A 144 30.15 -15.27 0.95
C ALA A 144 31.44 -15.25 0.13
N ARG A 145 32.48 -16.00 0.55
CA ARG A 145 33.71 -16.19 -0.20
C ARG A 145 33.48 -16.91 -1.52
N ARG A 146 32.74 -18.04 -1.49
CA ARG A 146 32.37 -18.81 -2.70
C ARG A 146 31.55 -17.99 -3.70
N VAL A 147 30.64 -17.13 -3.21
CA VAL A 147 29.90 -16.20 -4.06
C VAL A 147 30.86 -15.18 -4.72
N ALA A 148 31.81 -14.64 -3.96
CA ALA A 148 32.79 -13.70 -4.51
C ALA A 148 33.69 -14.34 -5.57
N GLU A 149 34.12 -15.57 -5.35
CA GLU A 149 34.94 -16.33 -6.31
C GLU A 149 34.17 -16.66 -7.60
N ARG A 150 32.91 -17.11 -7.48
CA ARG A 150 32.13 -17.56 -8.64
C ARG A 150 31.49 -16.44 -9.43
N PHE A 151 30.99 -15.40 -8.76
CA PHE A 151 30.17 -14.33 -9.38
C PHE A 151 30.89 -12.97 -9.36
N GLY A 152 32.08 -12.84 -8.75
CA GLY A 152 32.73 -11.55 -8.59
C GLY A 152 32.05 -10.57 -7.66
N ILE A 153 31.00 -11.00 -6.90
CA ILE A 153 30.16 -10.16 -6.08
C ILE A 153 30.50 -10.32 -4.60
N ARG A 154 30.99 -9.27 -3.96
CA ARG A 154 31.24 -9.28 -2.52
C ARG A 154 29.93 -9.05 -1.76
N LEU A 155 29.46 -10.07 -1.04
CA LEU A 155 28.33 -10.01 -0.12
C LEU A 155 28.82 -10.08 1.33
N HIS A 156 28.16 -9.33 2.20
CA HIS A 156 28.41 -9.48 3.63
C HIS A 156 27.77 -10.79 4.15
N ARG A 157 28.43 -11.48 5.11
CA ARG A 157 27.97 -12.76 5.68
C ARG A 157 26.47 -12.75 6.07
N ARG A 158 26.01 -11.68 6.77
CA ARG A 158 24.60 -11.53 7.15
C ARG A 158 23.63 -11.44 5.97
N THR A 159 24.10 -10.92 4.82
CA THR A 159 23.30 -10.91 3.59
C THR A 159 23.14 -12.31 3.06
N VAL A 160 24.21 -13.07 3.03
CA VAL A 160 24.21 -14.47 2.60
C VAL A 160 23.34 -15.32 3.54
N GLU A 161 23.48 -15.16 4.87
CA GLU A 161 22.63 -15.81 5.87
C GLU A 161 21.13 -15.58 5.65
N ARG A 162 20.72 -14.38 5.25
CA ARG A 162 19.32 -14.06 4.92
C ARG A 162 18.81 -14.71 3.63
N LEU A 163 19.69 -15.19 2.75
CA LEU A 163 19.29 -15.79 1.48
C LEU A 163 18.86 -17.27 1.64
N TRP A 164 19.37 -17.99 2.64
CA TRP A 164 18.96 -19.36 2.91
C TRP A 164 17.93 -19.50 4.03
N VAL A 165 17.85 -18.51 4.95
CA VAL A 165 16.78 -18.48 5.95
C VAL A 165 15.51 -17.99 5.28
N PRO A 166 14.45 -18.81 5.09
CA PRO A 166 13.19 -18.31 4.59
C PRO A 166 12.69 -17.26 5.57
N LYS A 167 12.29 -16.09 5.07
CA LYS A 167 11.56 -15.12 5.89
C LYS A 167 10.30 -15.82 6.41
N SER A 168 10.30 -16.21 7.68
CA SER A 168 9.09 -16.58 8.38
C SER A 168 8.15 -15.37 8.35
N GLY A 169 7.13 -15.38 7.48
CA GLY A 169 6.12 -14.34 7.45
C GLY A 169 5.89 -13.64 6.13
N THR A 170 5.89 -14.34 5.02
CA THR A 170 5.05 -14.01 3.88
C THR A 170 4.44 -15.32 3.42
N ALA A 171 3.32 -15.68 4.05
CA ALA A 171 2.44 -16.71 3.55
C ALA A 171 2.09 -16.34 2.12
N GLU A 172 2.42 -17.23 1.23
CA GLU A 172 1.87 -17.31 -0.11
C GLU A 172 0.34 -17.31 0.02
N ASP A 173 -0.28 -16.19 -0.32
CA ASP A 173 -1.66 -16.23 -0.78
C ASP A 173 -1.65 -15.92 -2.27
N GLY A 174 -1.46 -16.94 -2.99
CA GLY A 174 -1.52 -16.96 -4.42
C GLY A 174 -1.81 -18.36 -4.91
N SER A 175 -2.95 -18.92 -4.61
CA SER A 175 -3.63 -19.90 -5.46
C SER A 175 -4.80 -20.55 -4.73
N ARG A 176 -5.98 -20.10 -4.99
CA ARG A 176 -7.14 -20.98 -5.19
C ARG A 176 -8.03 -20.33 -6.24
N ARG A 177 -7.87 -20.94 -7.36
CA ARG A 177 -8.87 -21.33 -8.33
C ARG A 177 -10.15 -21.81 -7.64
N LEU A 178 -11.22 -21.31 -8.03
CA LEU A 178 -12.40 -21.87 -8.69
C LEU A 178 -13.40 -20.77 -8.82
#